data_bf54dde2ebbb04daac0fc83ec42b90cb
#
_entry.id   bf54dde2ebbb04daac0fc83ec42b90cb
#
_cell.length_a   1.000
_cell.length_b   1.000
_cell.length_c   1.000
_cell.angle_alpha   90.00
_cell.angle_beta   90.00
_cell.angle_gamma   90.00
#
_symmetry.space_group_name_H-M   'P 1'
#
loop_
_entity.id
_entity.type
_entity.pdbx_description
1 polymer ?
#
loop_
_entity_poly.entity_id
_entity_poly.type
_entity_poly.pdbx_seq_one_letter_code
_entity_poly.pdbx_strand_id
1 'polypeptide(L)'
;MQEIESQPRTWAQALDMAIAQRSALAVPGERVLAIGCGTSAFMARSYAALREQAGLGETDWAYAPEAPIGRRYDRVVAISRSGTTTEVLESLSSLPPRTRRVAVTAVSGKPIDDLTDDRVLLDFADETSVVQTRFPTTFLALVRAALGLPVDHLVRDAEAALPAPLPVDIRDYNHFAYLGTGWTTGLAHEAALKIREAALKIREAALKIREAAQAWSESYLGLDYRHGPVAVPGRRSLVWIFGPEPAGLAASVGKSGATMHVGALDPLAELVVAQRLAVALAAERGLDPDHPRLLTRSVVLSGMAVLPPTFAHVFANHSTVAPTAPSPGASL
;
A
#
# COMPACT_ATOMS: atom_id res chain seq x y z
N MET A 1 -4.18 6.30 -18.72
CA MET A 1 -5.07 7.47 -18.41
C MET A 1 -6.53 7.07 -18.21
N GLN A 2 -7.13 6.30 -19.10
CA GLN A 2 -8.55 5.91 -19.02
C GLN A 2 -8.97 5.30 -17.67
N GLU A 3 -8.09 4.51 -17.06
CA GLU A 3 -8.33 3.93 -15.74
C GLU A 3 -8.31 5.00 -14.64
N ILE A 4 -7.39 5.96 -14.70
CA ILE A 4 -7.35 7.10 -13.78
C ILE A 4 -8.62 7.97 -13.90
N GLU A 5 -9.04 8.27 -15.11
CA GLU A 5 -10.23 9.08 -15.40
C GLU A 5 -11.54 8.44 -14.93
N SER A 6 -11.57 7.12 -14.81
CA SER A 6 -12.76 6.38 -14.35
C SER A 6 -12.94 6.37 -12.83
N GLN A 7 -11.98 6.84 -12.04
CA GLN A 7 -12.01 6.72 -10.58
C GLN A 7 -13.24 7.37 -9.92
N PRO A 8 -13.71 8.57 -10.30
CA PRO A 8 -14.92 9.12 -9.70
C PRO A 8 -16.12 8.17 -9.80
N ARG A 9 -16.29 7.53 -10.96
CA ARG A 9 -17.37 6.57 -11.21
C ARG A 9 -17.19 5.31 -10.37
N THR A 10 -15.98 4.74 -10.31
CA THR A 10 -15.74 3.53 -9.52
C THR A 10 -15.85 3.79 -8.03
N TRP A 11 -15.50 4.99 -7.56
CA TRP A 11 -15.71 5.37 -6.16
C TRP A 11 -17.20 5.49 -5.85
N ALA A 12 -18.00 6.14 -6.70
CA ALA A 12 -19.46 6.20 -6.51
C ALA A 12 -20.07 4.80 -6.35
N GLN A 13 -19.72 3.87 -7.23
CA GLN A 13 -20.20 2.47 -7.14
C GLN A 13 -19.73 1.78 -5.84
N ALA A 14 -18.51 2.06 -5.39
CA ALA A 14 -17.99 1.51 -4.14
C ALA A 14 -18.75 2.05 -2.91
N LEU A 15 -19.12 3.33 -2.91
CA LEU A 15 -19.93 3.93 -1.85
C LEU A 15 -21.32 3.28 -1.78
N ASP A 16 -21.97 3.03 -2.92
CA ASP A 16 -23.28 2.41 -2.98
C ASP A 16 -23.32 0.97 -2.40
N MET A 17 -22.23 0.22 -2.55
CA MET A 17 -22.14 -1.16 -2.03
C MET A 17 -21.63 -1.24 -0.57
N ALA A 18 -21.20 -0.15 0.02
CA ALA A 18 -20.47 -0.15 1.31
C ALA A 18 -21.22 -0.78 2.47
N ILE A 19 -22.54 -0.54 2.57
CA ILE A 19 -23.37 -1.09 3.64
C ILE A 19 -23.38 -2.63 3.59
N ALA A 20 -23.50 -3.21 2.38
CA ALA A 20 -23.50 -4.65 2.19
C ALA A 20 -22.14 -5.29 2.54
N GLN A 21 -21.05 -4.54 2.47
CA GLN A 21 -19.71 -5.04 2.74
C GLN A 21 -19.24 -4.88 4.19
N ARG A 22 -20.05 -4.29 5.07
CA ARG A 22 -19.70 -4.11 6.49
C ARG A 22 -19.39 -5.41 7.21
N SER A 23 -20.12 -6.48 6.94
CA SER A 23 -19.90 -7.80 7.55
C SER A 23 -18.56 -8.43 7.15
N ALA A 24 -18.01 -8.03 6.01
CA ALA A 24 -16.69 -8.49 5.55
C ALA A 24 -15.55 -7.62 6.09
N LEU A 25 -15.74 -6.29 6.18
CA LEU A 25 -14.65 -5.33 6.39
C LEU A 25 -14.69 -4.59 7.74
N ALA A 26 -15.82 -4.51 8.41
CA ALA A 26 -16.04 -3.57 9.53
C ALA A 26 -16.65 -4.20 10.77
N VAL A 27 -16.34 -5.46 11.08
CA VAL A 27 -16.86 -6.14 12.28
C VAL A 27 -16.11 -5.63 13.52
N PRO A 28 -16.85 -5.08 14.52
CA PRO A 28 -16.22 -4.59 15.75
C PRO A 28 -15.66 -5.73 16.62
N GLY A 29 -14.58 -5.43 17.34
CA GLY A 29 -13.98 -6.32 18.35
C GLY A 29 -13.15 -7.47 17.79
N GLU A 30 -13.16 -7.73 16.48
CA GLU A 30 -12.30 -8.74 15.85
C GLU A 30 -10.85 -8.26 15.76
N ARG A 31 -9.92 -9.18 16.02
CA ARG A 31 -8.52 -9.01 15.68
C ARG A 31 -8.29 -9.39 14.22
N VAL A 32 -7.90 -8.43 13.40
CA VAL A 32 -7.81 -8.57 11.94
C VAL A 32 -6.36 -8.49 11.47
N LEU A 33 -6.02 -9.29 10.47
CA LEU A 33 -4.79 -9.16 9.69
C LEU A 33 -5.15 -8.81 8.25
N ALA A 34 -4.63 -7.70 7.74
CA ALA A 34 -4.75 -7.31 6.34
C ALA A 34 -3.46 -7.66 5.58
N ILE A 35 -3.57 -8.37 4.46
CA ILE A 35 -2.40 -8.79 3.66
C ILE A 35 -2.55 -8.42 2.18
N GLY A 36 -1.42 -8.26 1.51
CA GLY A 36 -1.33 -8.04 0.08
C GLY A 36 0.12 -7.99 -0.39
N CYS A 37 0.32 -7.77 -1.68
CA CYS A 37 1.64 -7.55 -2.28
C CYS A 37 1.67 -6.21 -3.01
N GLY A 38 2.82 -5.51 -3.02
CA GLY A 38 2.98 -4.22 -3.69
C GLY A 38 1.91 -3.21 -3.28
N THR A 39 1.23 -2.61 -4.26
CA THR A 39 0.09 -1.71 -4.08
C THR A 39 -0.94 -2.24 -3.07
N SER A 40 -1.30 -3.53 -3.17
CA SER A 40 -2.28 -4.13 -2.28
C SER A 40 -1.83 -4.16 -0.82
N ALA A 41 -0.53 -4.32 -0.54
CA ALA A 41 0.01 -4.24 0.83
C ALA A 41 -0.07 -2.80 1.38
N PHE A 42 0.10 -1.79 0.54
CA PHE A 42 -0.08 -0.40 0.98
C PHE A 42 -1.54 -0.08 1.29
N MET A 43 -2.46 -0.67 0.53
CA MET A 43 -3.90 -0.57 0.82
C MET A 43 -4.26 -1.33 2.09
N ALA A 44 -3.64 -2.49 2.35
CA ALA A 44 -3.78 -3.21 3.61
C ALA A 44 -3.33 -2.35 4.82
N ARG A 45 -2.21 -1.63 4.68
CA ARG A 45 -1.74 -0.68 5.70
C ARG A 45 -2.74 0.45 5.95
N SER A 46 -3.27 1.05 4.89
CA SER A 46 -4.28 2.10 5.01
C SER A 46 -5.55 1.59 5.66
N TYR A 47 -6.03 0.42 5.28
CA TYR A 47 -7.20 -0.23 5.86
C TYR A 47 -7.01 -0.52 7.35
N ALA A 48 -5.86 -1.07 7.74
CA ALA A 48 -5.57 -1.35 9.15
C ALA A 48 -5.63 -0.08 10.00
N ALA A 49 -4.97 0.98 9.56
CA ALA A 49 -4.98 2.26 10.28
C ALA A 49 -6.38 2.90 10.35
N LEU A 50 -7.18 2.83 9.26
CA LEU A 50 -8.56 3.33 9.24
C LEU A 50 -9.46 2.55 10.20
N ARG A 51 -9.32 1.21 10.23
CA ARG A 51 -10.13 0.35 11.08
C ARG A 51 -9.82 0.57 12.56
N GLU A 52 -8.55 0.71 12.94
CA GLU A 52 -8.15 1.06 14.31
C GLU A 52 -8.61 2.47 14.70
N GLN A 53 -8.47 3.45 13.81
CA GLN A 53 -8.96 4.81 14.04
C GLN A 53 -10.48 4.85 14.24
N ALA A 54 -11.22 3.95 13.59
CA ALA A 54 -12.66 3.80 13.79
C ALA A 54 -13.03 3.03 15.08
N GLY A 55 -12.06 2.58 15.87
CA GLY A 55 -12.28 1.87 17.14
C GLY A 55 -12.82 0.45 17.00
N LEU A 56 -12.62 -0.20 15.84
CA LEU A 56 -13.18 -1.54 15.57
C LEU A 56 -12.32 -2.71 16.07
N GLY A 57 -11.16 -2.45 16.65
CA GLY A 57 -10.28 -3.47 17.22
C GLY A 57 -8.88 -3.52 16.58
N GLU A 58 -8.01 -4.34 17.16
CA GLU A 58 -6.63 -4.51 16.70
C GLU A 58 -6.58 -4.94 15.24
N THR A 59 -5.77 -4.26 14.45
CA THR A 59 -5.62 -4.59 13.04
C THR A 59 -4.16 -4.51 12.61
N ASP A 60 -3.55 -5.67 12.45
CA ASP A 60 -2.22 -5.79 11.85
C ASP A 60 -2.30 -5.71 10.31
N TRP A 61 -1.22 -5.31 9.68
CA TRP A 61 -1.04 -5.45 8.24
C TRP A 61 0.33 -6.06 7.94
N ALA A 62 0.46 -6.76 6.80
CA ALA A 62 1.73 -7.32 6.36
C ALA A 62 1.78 -7.48 4.84
N TYR A 63 2.99 -7.53 4.30
CA TYR A 63 3.20 -8.16 3.00
C TYR A 63 2.85 -9.65 3.11
N ALA A 64 2.15 -10.19 2.12
CA ALA A 64 1.66 -11.57 2.18
C ALA A 64 2.78 -12.59 2.50
N PRO A 65 3.98 -12.54 1.87
CA PRO A 65 5.04 -13.50 2.17
C PRO A 65 5.63 -13.37 3.59
N GLU A 66 5.37 -12.26 4.28
CA GLU A 66 5.85 -11.99 5.65
C GLU A 66 4.71 -11.95 6.67
N ALA A 67 3.54 -12.46 6.30
CA ALA A 67 2.37 -12.44 7.15
C ALA A 67 2.63 -13.23 8.45
N PRO A 68 2.34 -12.66 9.64
CA PRO A 68 2.57 -13.30 10.93
C PRO A 68 1.47 -14.34 11.24
N ILE A 69 1.32 -15.34 10.37
CA ILE A 69 0.27 -16.37 10.42
C ILE A 69 0.28 -17.23 11.69
N GLY A 70 1.37 -17.24 12.43
CA GLY A 70 1.46 -17.92 13.74
C GLY A 70 0.71 -17.19 14.87
N ARG A 71 0.28 -15.94 14.66
CA ARG A 71 -0.55 -15.21 15.61
C ARG A 71 -2.01 -15.59 15.46
N ARG A 72 -2.80 -15.33 16.50
CA ARG A 72 -4.25 -15.56 16.43
C ARG A 72 -4.93 -14.34 15.85
N TYR A 73 -5.66 -14.56 14.75
CA TYR A 73 -6.55 -13.57 14.14
C TYR A 73 -7.94 -14.17 13.99
N ASP A 74 -8.95 -13.38 14.23
CA ASP A 74 -10.35 -13.77 13.99
C ASP A 74 -10.64 -13.74 12.50
N ARG A 75 -10.01 -12.78 11.79
CA ARG A 75 -10.20 -12.56 10.35
C ARG A 75 -8.89 -12.20 9.67
N VAL A 76 -8.73 -12.67 8.42
CA VAL A 76 -7.71 -12.19 7.49
C VAL A 76 -8.39 -11.60 6.26
N VAL A 77 -8.02 -10.35 5.92
CA VAL A 77 -8.46 -9.65 4.71
C VAL A 77 -7.32 -9.65 3.70
N ALA A 78 -7.45 -10.46 2.65
CA ALA A 78 -6.47 -10.59 1.59
C ALA A 78 -6.84 -9.71 0.40
N ILE A 79 -6.00 -8.72 0.08
CA ILE A 79 -6.22 -7.80 -1.01
C ILE A 79 -5.38 -8.26 -2.21
N SER A 80 -6.04 -8.65 -3.31
CA SER A 80 -5.40 -9.09 -4.53
C SER A 80 -6.29 -8.79 -5.73
N ARG A 81 -5.95 -7.76 -6.53
CA ARG A 81 -6.74 -7.39 -7.71
C ARG A 81 -7.02 -8.59 -8.62
N SER A 82 -5.99 -9.37 -8.94
CA SER A 82 -6.06 -10.50 -9.87
C SER A 82 -6.62 -11.79 -9.26
N GLY A 83 -6.57 -11.94 -7.92
CA GLY A 83 -6.92 -13.18 -7.24
C GLY A 83 -5.99 -14.37 -7.52
N THR A 84 -4.80 -14.13 -8.11
CA THR A 84 -3.87 -15.18 -8.57
C THR A 84 -2.44 -15.00 -8.06
N THR A 85 -2.16 -14.01 -7.22
CA THR A 85 -0.82 -13.75 -6.69
C THR A 85 -0.39 -14.90 -5.78
N THR A 86 0.70 -15.58 -6.14
CA THR A 86 1.16 -16.81 -5.46
C THR A 86 1.34 -16.61 -3.96
N GLU A 87 2.03 -15.57 -3.54
CA GLU A 87 2.33 -15.31 -2.12
C GLU A 87 1.07 -15.06 -1.29
N VAL A 88 0.03 -14.46 -1.89
CA VAL A 88 -1.27 -14.28 -1.22
C VAL A 88 -1.98 -15.61 -1.04
N LEU A 89 -1.98 -16.46 -2.06
CA LEU A 89 -2.61 -17.78 -2.02
C LEU A 89 -1.92 -18.70 -1.01
N GLU A 90 -0.58 -18.70 -0.97
CA GLU A 90 0.22 -19.46 0.01
C GLU A 90 -0.06 -19.01 1.45
N SER A 91 -0.12 -17.69 1.68
CA SER A 91 -0.45 -17.15 3.01
C SER A 91 -1.84 -17.58 3.46
N LEU A 92 -2.85 -17.47 2.59
CA LEU A 92 -4.22 -17.91 2.90
C LEU A 92 -4.30 -19.41 3.19
N SER A 93 -3.61 -20.23 2.38
CA SER A 93 -3.58 -21.70 2.56
C SER A 93 -2.94 -22.12 3.89
N SER A 94 -2.02 -21.31 4.41
CA SER A 94 -1.27 -21.58 5.64
C SER A 94 -2.00 -21.13 6.91
N LEU A 95 -3.14 -20.44 6.80
CA LEU A 95 -3.91 -19.96 7.96
C LEU A 95 -4.61 -21.10 8.71
N PRO A 96 -4.76 -20.98 10.05
CA PRO A 96 -5.55 -21.91 10.84
C PRO A 96 -6.99 -22.02 10.30
N PRO A 97 -7.63 -23.20 10.33
CA PRO A 97 -8.98 -23.43 9.78
C PRO A 97 -10.08 -22.53 10.37
N ARG A 98 -9.92 -22.08 11.62
CA ARG A 98 -10.90 -21.22 12.33
C ARG A 98 -10.82 -19.76 11.96
N THR A 99 -9.76 -19.32 11.28
CA THR A 99 -9.57 -17.92 10.87
C THR A 99 -10.48 -17.62 9.69
N ARG A 100 -11.38 -16.67 9.82
CA ARG A 100 -12.24 -16.24 8.71
C ARG A 100 -11.40 -15.52 7.64
N ARG A 101 -11.58 -15.89 6.39
CA ARG A 101 -10.80 -15.41 5.27
C ARG A 101 -11.69 -14.60 4.34
N VAL A 102 -11.28 -13.37 4.04
CA VAL A 102 -12.00 -12.46 3.14
C VAL A 102 -11.09 -12.10 1.97
N ALA A 103 -11.53 -12.33 0.75
CA ALA A 103 -10.86 -11.83 -0.44
C ALA A 103 -11.41 -10.46 -0.82
N VAL A 104 -10.51 -9.51 -1.16
CA VAL A 104 -10.85 -8.29 -1.89
C VAL A 104 -10.20 -8.39 -3.27
N THR A 105 -11.00 -8.51 -4.31
CA THR A 105 -10.51 -8.76 -5.67
C THR A 105 -11.34 -8.03 -6.74
N ALA A 106 -10.77 -7.84 -7.92
CA ALA A 106 -11.49 -7.32 -9.07
C ALA A 106 -11.93 -8.41 -10.06
N VAL A 107 -11.56 -9.68 -9.84
CA VAL A 107 -11.83 -10.76 -10.79
C VAL A 107 -12.41 -11.96 -10.06
N SER A 108 -13.55 -12.47 -10.52
CA SER A 108 -14.17 -13.69 -10.01
C SER A 108 -13.64 -14.95 -10.70
N GLY A 109 -13.89 -16.12 -10.10
CA GLY A 109 -13.49 -17.42 -10.66
C GLY A 109 -11.97 -17.61 -10.66
N LYS A 110 -11.28 -17.08 -9.64
CA LYS A 110 -9.84 -17.19 -9.48
C LYS A 110 -9.48 -18.04 -8.25
N PRO A 111 -8.25 -18.59 -8.18
CA PRO A 111 -7.83 -19.46 -7.08
C PRO A 111 -8.06 -18.90 -5.67
N ILE A 112 -8.08 -17.59 -5.50
CA ILE A 112 -8.36 -16.96 -4.21
C ILE A 112 -9.79 -17.25 -3.72
N ASP A 113 -10.74 -17.45 -4.63
CA ASP A 113 -12.14 -17.73 -4.30
C ASP A 113 -12.28 -19.07 -3.55
N ASP A 114 -11.44 -20.07 -3.89
CA ASP A 114 -11.46 -21.41 -3.25
C ASP A 114 -10.82 -21.41 -1.85
N LEU A 115 -10.11 -20.34 -1.49
CA LEU A 115 -9.37 -20.20 -0.24
C LEU A 115 -10.03 -19.25 0.75
N THR A 116 -11.18 -18.66 0.42
CA THR A 116 -11.81 -17.61 1.23
C THR A 116 -13.28 -17.93 1.53
N ASP A 117 -13.74 -17.48 2.71
CA ASP A 117 -15.12 -17.67 3.18
C ASP A 117 -16.05 -16.57 2.64
N ASP A 118 -15.51 -15.37 2.43
CA ASP A 118 -16.24 -14.20 1.92
C ASP A 118 -15.42 -13.50 0.83
N ARG A 119 -16.13 -12.77 -0.03
CA ARG A 119 -15.52 -12.01 -1.10
C ARG A 119 -16.13 -10.62 -1.25
N VAL A 120 -15.26 -9.63 -1.33
CA VAL A 120 -15.55 -8.26 -1.78
C VAL A 120 -15.10 -8.16 -3.23
N LEU A 121 -16.06 -8.22 -4.17
CA LEU A 121 -15.76 -8.16 -5.60
C LEU A 121 -15.94 -6.73 -6.11
N LEU A 122 -14.87 -6.18 -6.68
CA LEU A 122 -14.80 -4.84 -7.29
C LEU A 122 -14.51 -4.97 -8.80
N ASP A 123 -15.31 -5.76 -9.52
CA ASP A 123 -15.10 -6.08 -10.94
C ASP A 123 -15.18 -4.83 -11.84
N PHE A 124 -16.01 -3.86 -11.47
CA PHE A 124 -16.10 -2.56 -12.13
C PHE A 124 -14.82 -1.71 -12.00
N ALA A 125 -13.93 -2.08 -11.09
CA ALA A 125 -12.63 -1.44 -10.87
C ALA A 125 -11.45 -2.29 -11.37
N ASP A 126 -11.68 -3.37 -12.13
CA ASP A 126 -10.58 -4.13 -12.73
C ASP A 126 -9.80 -3.27 -13.75
N GLU A 127 -8.53 -3.57 -13.91
CA GLU A 127 -7.58 -2.79 -14.71
C GLU A 127 -6.85 -3.69 -15.71
N THR A 128 -6.66 -3.18 -16.92
CA THR A 128 -5.83 -3.83 -17.94
C THR A 128 -4.36 -3.51 -17.75
N SER A 129 -4.06 -2.30 -17.28
CA SER A 129 -2.69 -1.89 -16.96
C SER A 129 -2.07 -2.76 -15.87
N VAL A 130 -0.77 -2.99 -15.97
CA VAL A 130 0.04 -3.63 -14.95
C VAL A 130 0.10 -2.74 -13.70
N VAL A 131 0.32 -1.45 -13.91
CA VAL A 131 0.38 -0.43 -12.85
C VAL A 131 -1.04 -0.12 -12.37
N GLN A 132 -1.35 -0.52 -11.16
CA GLN A 132 -2.68 -0.33 -10.58
C GLN A 132 -2.94 1.14 -10.23
N THR A 133 -4.16 1.60 -10.52
CA THR A 133 -4.60 2.98 -10.23
C THR A 133 -5.96 3.04 -9.57
N ARG A 134 -7.01 2.53 -10.23
CA ARG A 134 -8.40 2.66 -9.75
C ARG A 134 -8.82 1.58 -8.76
N PHE A 135 -8.35 0.34 -8.89
CA PHE A 135 -8.69 -0.72 -7.94
C PHE A 135 -8.31 -0.36 -6.49
N PRO A 136 -7.06 0.04 -6.20
CA PRO A 136 -6.65 0.37 -4.84
C PRO A 136 -7.41 1.56 -4.24
N THR A 137 -7.64 2.61 -5.01
CA THR A 137 -8.37 3.79 -4.53
C THR A 137 -9.86 3.50 -4.34
N THR A 138 -10.47 2.71 -5.22
CA THR A 138 -11.85 2.22 -5.09
C THR A 138 -12.03 1.38 -3.83
N PHE A 139 -11.07 0.50 -3.51
CA PHE A 139 -11.09 -0.24 -2.26
C PHE A 139 -11.06 0.69 -1.03
N LEU A 140 -10.22 1.72 -1.01
CA LEU A 140 -10.17 2.64 0.13
C LEU A 140 -11.42 3.52 0.24
N ALA A 141 -12.05 3.91 -0.87
CA ALA A 141 -13.34 4.60 -0.85
C ALA A 141 -14.42 3.70 -0.21
N LEU A 142 -14.49 2.42 -0.63
CA LEU A 142 -15.36 1.42 -0.02
C LEU A 142 -15.12 1.25 1.48
N VAL A 143 -13.87 1.08 1.87
CA VAL A 143 -13.48 0.91 3.28
C VAL A 143 -13.95 2.08 4.11
N ARG A 144 -13.68 3.31 3.70
CA ARG A 144 -14.08 4.53 4.44
C ARG A 144 -15.58 4.58 4.64
N ALA A 145 -16.37 4.28 3.61
CA ALA A 145 -17.83 4.22 3.71
C ALA A 145 -18.32 3.06 4.60
N ALA A 146 -17.74 1.88 4.48
CA ALA A 146 -18.10 0.72 5.31
C ALA A 146 -17.79 0.96 6.79
N LEU A 147 -16.72 1.70 7.11
CA LEU A 147 -16.36 2.12 8.46
C LEU A 147 -17.22 3.28 9.00
N GLY A 148 -18.09 3.87 8.19
CA GLY A 148 -18.93 5.01 8.56
C GLY A 148 -18.18 6.34 8.67
N LEU A 149 -17.02 6.46 8.00
CA LEU A 149 -16.27 7.70 7.93
C LEU A 149 -16.91 8.67 6.92
N PRO A 150 -16.64 10.00 7.03
CA PRO A 150 -17.15 10.98 6.05
C PRO A 150 -16.66 10.69 4.64
N VAL A 151 -17.59 10.55 3.67
CA VAL A 151 -17.30 10.18 2.27
C VAL A 151 -18.05 11.02 1.24
N ASP A 152 -18.97 11.90 1.65
CA ASP A 152 -19.87 12.65 0.76
C ASP A 152 -19.10 13.55 -0.24
N HIS A 153 -17.88 13.94 0.09
CA HIS A 153 -17.01 14.78 -0.74
C HIS A 153 -16.14 13.99 -1.71
N LEU A 154 -15.97 12.66 -1.52
CA LEU A 154 -14.95 11.87 -2.22
C LEU A 154 -15.11 11.90 -3.75
N VAL A 155 -16.31 11.70 -4.25
CA VAL A 155 -16.57 11.67 -5.70
C VAL A 155 -16.29 13.03 -6.32
N ARG A 156 -16.79 14.10 -5.70
CA ARG A 156 -16.54 15.48 -6.12
C ARG A 156 -15.03 15.81 -6.12
N ASP A 157 -14.31 15.41 -5.09
CA ASP A 157 -12.87 15.67 -4.98
C ASP A 157 -12.09 14.84 -6.01
N ALA A 158 -12.53 13.61 -6.33
CA ALA A 158 -11.96 12.83 -7.43
C ALA A 158 -12.19 13.48 -8.79
N GLU A 159 -13.40 14.01 -9.03
CA GLU A 159 -13.71 14.78 -10.25
C GLU A 159 -12.83 16.02 -10.36
N ALA A 160 -12.63 16.75 -9.25
CA ALA A 160 -11.78 17.92 -9.20
C ALA A 160 -10.28 17.57 -9.42
N ALA A 161 -9.84 16.40 -8.99
CA ALA A 161 -8.46 15.94 -9.16
C ALA A 161 -8.10 15.68 -10.64
N LEU A 162 -9.06 15.33 -11.50
CA LEU A 162 -8.79 15.02 -12.90
C LEU A 162 -8.27 16.22 -13.73
N PRO A 163 -8.89 17.41 -13.69
CA PRO A 163 -8.37 18.59 -14.37
C PRO A 163 -7.35 19.37 -13.54
N ALA A 164 -7.11 19.03 -12.27
CA ALA A 164 -6.24 19.81 -11.40
C ALA A 164 -4.85 19.98 -12.02
N PRO A 165 -4.23 21.17 -11.93
CA PRO A 165 -2.86 21.36 -12.38
C PRO A 165 -1.92 20.46 -11.57
N LEU A 166 -0.86 19.98 -12.23
CA LEU A 166 0.21 19.30 -11.50
C LEU A 166 0.92 20.30 -10.57
N PRO A 167 1.37 19.88 -9.38
CA PRO A 167 1.92 20.80 -8.38
C PRO A 167 3.21 21.49 -8.81
N VAL A 168 3.88 20.96 -9.84
CA VAL A 168 5.17 21.42 -10.35
C VAL A 168 5.30 21.16 -11.85
N ASP A 169 6.18 21.90 -12.54
CA ASP A 169 6.64 21.49 -13.87
C ASP A 169 7.57 20.28 -13.73
N ILE A 170 7.11 19.12 -14.18
CA ILE A 170 7.81 17.84 -14.02
C ILE A 170 9.22 17.82 -14.61
N ARG A 171 9.53 18.70 -15.56
CA ARG A 171 10.86 18.81 -16.20
C ARG A 171 11.93 19.35 -15.26
N ASP A 172 11.53 20.13 -14.27
CA ASP A 172 12.44 20.76 -13.32
C ASP A 172 12.74 19.87 -12.11
N TYR A 173 12.00 18.76 -11.96
CA TYR A 173 12.09 17.90 -10.79
C TYR A 173 12.56 16.47 -11.13
N ASN A 174 13.44 15.96 -10.27
CA ASN A 174 13.97 14.60 -10.41
C ASN A 174 13.95 13.79 -9.11
N HIS A 175 13.48 14.39 -8.02
CA HIS A 175 13.32 13.73 -6.73
C HIS A 175 11.92 14.03 -6.17
N PHE A 176 11.22 12.96 -5.74
CA PHE A 176 9.86 13.00 -5.24
C PHE A 176 9.78 12.26 -3.91
N ALA A 177 9.60 12.98 -2.82
CA ALA A 177 9.39 12.43 -1.49
C ALA A 177 7.90 12.54 -1.11
N TYR A 178 7.25 11.41 -0.89
CA TYR A 178 5.85 11.36 -0.52
C TYR A 178 5.71 11.07 0.97
N LEU A 179 4.90 11.85 1.66
CA LEU A 179 4.72 11.77 3.09
C LEU A 179 3.27 11.45 3.44
N GLY A 180 3.07 10.67 4.50
CA GLY A 180 1.75 10.36 5.02
C GLY A 180 1.76 10.16 6.53
N THR A 181 0.58 10.29 7.16
CA THR A 181 0.39 10.08 8.59
C THR A 181 -0.82 9.18 8.82
N GLY A 182 -0.70 8.20 9.71
CA GLY A 182 -1.76 7.22 9.93
C GLY A 182 -2.10 6.47 8.63
N TRP A 183 -3.37 6.45 8.23
CA TRP A 183 -3.83 5.74 7.05
C TRP A 183 -3.26 6.30 5.73
N THR A 184 -2.93 7.59 5.67
CA THR A 184 -2.37 8.19 4.44
C THR A 184 -0.91 7.79 4.17
N THR A 185 -0.27 7.09 5.11
CA THR A 185 1.06 6.51 4.87
C THR A 185 1.03 5.47 3.74
N GLY A 186 -0.05 4.69 3.62
CA GLY A 186 -0.23 3.77 2.50
C GLY A 186 -0.33 4.51 1.16
N LEU A 187 -0.98 5.70 1.13
CA LEU A 187 -1.05 6.53 -0.07
C LEU A 187 0.33 7.08 -0.47
N ALA A 188 1.14 7.48 0.52
CA ALA A 188 2.51 7.93 0.27
C ALA A 188 3.38 6.82 -0.34
N HIS A 189 3.27 5.60 0.18
CA HIS A 189 3.97 4.43 -0.39
C HIS A 189 3.51 4.15 -1.82
N GLU A 190 2.20 4.24 -2.06
CA GLU A 190 1.59 4.02 -3.36
C GLU A 190 2.04 5.06 -4.39
N ALA A 191 2.01 6.35 -4.04
CA ALA A 191 2.47 7.41 -4.92
C ALA A 191 3.96 7.24 -5.30
N ALA A 192 4.81 6.91 -4.33
CA ALA A 192 6.21 6.63 -4.59
C ALA A 192 6.40 5.40 -5.50
N LEU A 193 5.58 4.35 -5.32
CA LEU A 193 5.59 3.18 -6.18
C LEU A 193 5.20 3.54 -7.62
N LYS A 194 4.18 4.38 -7.82
CA LYS A 194 3.76 4.83 -9.16
C LYS A 194 4.89 5.50 -9.94
N ILE A 195 5.69 6.33 -9.31
CA ILE A 195 6.87 6.92 -9.95
C ILE A 195 7.88 5.82 -10.31
N ARG A 196 8.13 4.86 -9.42
CA ARG A 196 9.08 3.76 -9.67
C ARG A 196 8.63 2.83 -10.81
N GLU A 197 7.35 2.49 -10.86
CA GLU A 197 6.80 1.59 -11.88
C GLU A 197 6.70 2.27 -13.25
N ALA A 198 6.15 3.48 -13.30
CA ALA A 198 5.81 4.15 -14.54
C ALA A 198 6.97 4.94 -15.16
N ALA A 199 7.84 5.54 -14.37
CA ALA A 199 8.76 6.59 -14.82
C ALA A 199 10.25 6.30 -14.62
N LEU A 200 10.65 5.15 -14.09
CA LEU A 200 12.06 4.81 -13.92
C LEU A 200 12.60 3.97 -15.08
N LYS A 201 13.57 4.52 -15.81
CA LYS A 201 14.46 3.74 -16.69
C LYS A 201 15.53 3.08 -15.83
N ILE A 202 15.36 1.80 -15.52
CA ILE A 202 16.46 1.01 -14.94
C ILE A 202 17.45 0.70 -16.07
N ARG A 203 18.52 1.48 -16.17
CA ARG A 203 19.73 1.10 -16.92
C ARG A 203 20.78 0.57 -15.94
N GLU A 204 21.42 -0.52 -16.36
CA GLU A 204 22.41 -1.34 -15.69
C GLU A 204 23.33 -0.66 -14.66
N ALA A 205 23.52 -1.38 -13.55
CA ALA A 205 24.49 -1.23 -12.47
C ALA A 205 24.25 -0.15 -11.39
N ALA A 206 24.20 -0.62 -10.16
CA ALA A 206 23.86 0.12 -8.94
C ALA A 206 24.72 1.39 -8.65
N LEU A 207 25.84 1.58 -9.30
CA LEU A 207 26.71 2.76 -9.12
C LEU A 207 26.40 3.89 -10.11
N LYS A 208 25.89 3.56 -11.30
CA LYS A 208 25.44 4.56 -12.29
C LYS A 208 24.00 5.00 -12.10
N ILE A 209 23.23 4.35 -11.23
CA ILE A 209 21.80 4.62 -11.01
C ILE A 209 21.59 6.04 -10.45
N ARG A 210 22.48 6.55 -9.62
CA ARG A 210 22.40 7.92 -9.06
C ARG A 210 22.67 9.01 -10.11
N GLU A 211 23.42 8.73 -11.13
CA GLU A 211 23.78 9.69 -12.17
C GLU A 211 22.85 9.60 -13.41
N ALA A 212 22.24 8.45 -13.65
CA ALA A 212 21.40 8.18 -14.82
C ALA A 212 19.90 8.03 -14.50
N ALA A 213 19.50 7.91 -13.23
CA ALA A 213 18.10 7.92 -12.83
C ALA A 213 17.57 9.34 -12.92
N GLN A 214 16.78 9.61 -13.97
CA GLN A 214 16.18 10.93 -14.17
C GLN A 214 15.04 11.24 -13.18
N ALA A 215 14.63 10.31 -12.31
CA ALA A 215 13.79 10.54 -11.15
C ALA A 215 14.04 9.52 -10.04
N TRP A 216 13.93 9.97 -8.83
CA TRP A 216 13.97 9.17 -7.62
C TRP A 216 12.68 9.41 -6.83
N SER A 217 12.10 8.36 -6.27
CA SER A 217 10.92 8.50 -5.40
C SER A 217 11.07 7.68 -4.14
N GLU A 218 10.68 8.27 -3.05
CA GLU A 218 10.68 7.70 -1.71
C GLU A 218 9.42 8.09 -0.94
N SER A 219 9.17 7.37 0.14
CA SER A 219 8.00 7.61 0.98
C SER A 219 8.34 7.45 2.44
N TYR A 220 7.77 8.31 3.28
CA TYR A 220 8.08 8.37 4.70
C TYR A 220 6.84 8.66 5.55
N LEU A 221 6.93 8.33 6.83
CA LEU A 221 6.01 8.88 7.84
C LEU A 221 6.25 10.37 7.98
N GLY A 222 5.19 11.18 7.87
CA GLY A 222 5.31 12.64 7.88
C GLY A 222 5.97 13.20 9.13
N LEU A 223 5.70 12.59 10.30
CA LEU A 223 6.32 13.00 11.56
C LEU A 223 7.77 12.54 11.69
N ASP A 224 8.12 11.37 11.15
CA ASP A 224 9.47 10.81 11.20
C ASP A 224 10.43 11.44 10.19
N TYR A 225 9.89 12.11 9.17
CA TYR A 225 10.68 12.72 8.10
C TYR A 225 11.76 13.67 8.58
N ARG A 226 11.56 14.34 9.71
CA ARG A 226 12.52 15.26 10.34
C ARG A 226 13.73 14.57 10.97
N HIS A 227 13.63 13.26 11.22
CA HIS A 227 14.67 12.49 11.93
C HIS A 227 15.78 11.97 11.00
N GLY A 228 16.00 12.63 9.86
CA GLY A 228 17.08 12.33 8.92
C GLY A 228 16.70 12.60 7.46
N PRO A 229 15.60 12.04 6.93
CA PRO A 229 15.25 12.16 5.52
C PRO A 229 15.09 13.60 5.00
N VAL A 230 14.70 14.53 5.85
CA VAL A 230 14.59 15.98 5.53
C VAL A 230 15.91 16.61 5.06
N ALA A 231 17.05 15.96 5.29
CA ALA A 231 18.35 16.43 4.83
C ALA A 231 18.66 16.08 3.36
N VAL A 232 17.88 15.18 2.75
CA VAL A 232 18.13 14.67 1.39
C VAL A 232 17.61 15.62 0.28
N PRO A 233 16.38 16.19 0.38
CA PRO A 233 15.82 17.00 -0.70
C PRO A 233 16.61 18.28 -0.95
N GLY A 234 16.52 18.78 -2.19
CA GLY A 234 17.13 20.02 -2.65
C GLY A 234 16.24 20.73 -3.68
N ARG A 235 16.77 21.68 -4.43
CA ARG A 235 16.02 22.55 -5.36
C ARG A 235 15.20 21.82 -6.43
N ARG A 236 15.58 20.57 -6.78
CA ARG A 236 14.88 19.76 -7.76
C ARG A 236 14.03 18.65 -7.10
N SER A 237 13.67 18.86 -5.84
CA SER A 237 12.87 17.91 -5.06
C SER A 237 11.47 18.45 -4.80
N LEU A 238 10.47 17.60 -5.00
CA LEU A 238 9.10 17.79 -4.55
C LEU A 238 8.87 16.93 -3.31
N VAL A 239 8.50 17.57 -2.21
CA VAL A 239 8.02 16.91 -0.99
C VAL A 239 6.51 17.06 -0.94
N TRP A 240 5.78 15.96 -1.06
CA TRP A 240 4.32 15.96 -1.13
C TRP A 240 3.72 15.23 0.06
N ILE A 241 2.89 15.90 0.85
CA ILE A 241 2.23 15.29 1.99
C ILE A 241 0.75 14.99 1.69
N PHE A 242 0.32 13.78 2.00
CA PHE A 242 -1.07 13.36 1.97
C PHE A 242 -1.71 13.60 3.34
N GLY A 243 -2.60 14.59 3.40
CA GLY A 243 -3.27 15.02 4.62
C GLY A 243 -2.65 16.27 5.23
N PRO A 244 -2.98 16.58 6.52
CA PRO A 244 -2.56 17.82 7.14
C PRO A 244 -1.04 17.86 7.33
N GLU A 245 -0.46 19.04 7.10
CA GLU A 245 0.96 19.29 7.33
C GLU A 245 1.28 19.25 8.83
N PRO A 246 2.26 18.44 9.28
CA PRO A 246 2.80 18.55 10.63
C PRO A 246 3.44 19.91 10.85
N ALA A 247 3.11 20.56 11.98
CA ALA A 247 3.55 21.91 12.29
C ALA A 247 5.04 22.14 12.05
N GLY A 248 5.40 23.13 11.23
CA GLY A 248 6.76 23.53 10.87
C GLY A 248 7.48 22.60 9.90
N LEU A 249 6.81 21.63 9.27
CA LEU A 249 7.43 20.77 8.27
C LEU A 249 7.79 21.57 7.01
N ALA A 250 6.89 22.42 6.52
CA ALA A 250 7.17 23.28 5.36
C ALA A 250 8.39 24.16 5.57
N ALA A 251 8.53 24.73 6.77
CA ALA A 251 9.72 25.53 7.12
C ALA A 251 11.02 24.69 7.11
N SER A 252 10.95 23.44 7.53
CA SER A 252 12.11 22.52 7.49
C SER A 252 12.48 22.12 6.07
N VAL A 253 11.49 21.78 5.25
CA VAL A 253 11.66 21.44 3.82
C VAL A 253 12.18 22.66 3.06
N GLY A 254 11.62 23.85 3.29
CA GLY A 254 12.05 25.09 2.62
C GLY A 254 13.52 25.44 2.83
N LYS A 255 14.12 25.06 3.98
CA LYS A 255 15.55 25.25 4.25
C LYS A 255 16.45 24.46 3.29
N SER A 256 15.99 23.33 2.76
CA SER A 256 16.74 22.54 1.77
C SER A 256 16.63 23.13 0.35
N GLY A 257 15.75 24.09 0.13
CA GLY A 257 15.40 24.63 -1.19
C GLY A 257 14.42 23.76 -1.98
N ALA A 258 13.88 22.70 -1.38
CA ALA A 258 12.87 21.85 -1.97
C ALA A 258 11.49 22.53 -2.00
N THR A 259 10.66 22.14 -2.96
CA THR A 259 9.25 22.54 -3.02
C THR A 259 8.42 21.59 -2.17
N MET A 260 7.59 22.15 -1.28
CA MET A 260 6.60 21.38 -0.55
C MET A 260 5.21 21.56 -1.16
N HIS A 261 4.49 20.47 -1.36
CA HIS A 261 3.10 20.47 -1.76
C HIS A 261 2.22 19.86 -0.67
N VAL A 262 1.19 20.61 -0.29
CA VAL A 262 0.11 20.16 0.58
C VAL A 262 -1.16 20.27 -0.24
N GLY A 263 -1.80 19.15 -0.53
CA GLY A 263 -3.01 19.13 -1.35
C GLY A 263 -4.21 19.77 -0.65
N ALA A 264 -5.12 20.31 -1.45
CA ALA A 264 -6.38 20.92 -0.98
C ALA A 264 -7.57 19.94 -1.03
N LEU A 265 -7.41 18.83 -1.74
CA LEU A 265 -8.43 17.78 -1.90
C LEU A 265 -8.32 16.73 -0.80
N ASP A 266 -9.31 15.84 -0.73
CA ASP A 266 -9.17 14.65 0.11
C ASP A 266 -7.86 13.89 -0.26
N PRO A 267 -7.12 13.35 0.72
CA PRO A 267 -5.86 12.64 0.45
C PRO A 267 -5.99 11.53 -0.60
N LEU A 268 -7.14 10.86 -0.69
CA LEU A 268 -7.37 9.84 -1.71
C LEU A 268 -7.47 10.47 -3.12
N ALA A 269 -8.08 11.64 -3.25
CA ALA A 269 -8.14 12.40 -4.50
C ALA A 269 -6.77 13.02 -4.87
N GLU A 270 -5.98 13.43 -3.89
CA GLU A 270 -4.59 13.82 -4.10
C GLU A 270 -3.73 12.68 -4.69
N LEU A 271 -4.01 11.42 -4.34
CA LEU A 271 -3.35 10.28 -4.98
C LEU A 271 -3.68 10.19 -6.47
N VAL A 272 -4.89 10.58 -6.90
CA VAL A 272 -5.24 10.67 -8.34
C VAL A 272 -4.34 11.69 -9.05
N VAL A 273 -4.08 12.85 -8.43
CA VAL A 273 -3.15 13.85 -8.98
C VAL A 273 -1.72 13.29 -9.06
N ALA A 274 -1.28 12.55 -8.04
CA ALA A 274 0.04 11.91 -8.04
C ALA A 274 0.17 10.81 -9.12
N GLN A 275 -0.89 10.05 -9.39
CA GLN A 275 -0.94 9.09 -10.50
C GLN A 275 -0.81 9.80 -11.85
N ARG A 276 -1.51 10.92 -12.04
CA ARG A 276 -1.40 11.75 -13.24
C ARG A 276 0.02 12.31 -13.41
N LEU A 277 0.66 12.75 -12.32
CA LEU A 277 2.04 13.18 -12.35
C LEU A 277 2.97 12.04 -12.80
N ALA A 278 2.78 10.82 -12.31
CA ALA A 278 3.58 9.65 -12.71
C ALA A 278 3.42 9.35 -14.21
N VAL A 279 2.20 9.41 -14.75
CA VAL A 279 1.93 9.21 -16.19
C VAL A 279 2.56 10.33 -17.02
N ALA A 280 2.42 11.59 -16.60
CA ALA A 280 3.04 12.73 -17.30
C ALA A 280 4.58 12.61 -17.33
N LEU A 281 5.17 12.17 -16.21
CA LEU A 281 6.61 11.94 -16.10
C LEU A 281 7.08 10.78 -16.97
N ALA A 282 6.28 9.71 -17.10
CA ALA A 282 6.54 8.61 -18.02
C ALA A 282 6.51 9.08 -19.49
N ALA A 283 5.49 9.85 -19.86
CA ALA A 283 5.34 10.41 -21.21
C ALA A 283 6.52 11.32 -21.59
N GLU A 284 6.93 12.23 -20.68
CA GLU A 284 8.09 13.11 -20.88
C GLU A 284 9.38 12.32 -21.14
N ARG A 285 9.48 11.09 -20.60
CA ARG A 285 10.63 10.21 -20.77
C ARG A 285 10.50 9.20 -21.89
N GLY A 286 9.41 9.23 -22.65
CA GLY A 286 9.11 8.27 -23.70
C GLY A 286 8.96 6.84 -23.17
N LEU A 287 8.34 6.68 -21.99
CA LEU A 287 8.05 5.39 -21.35
C LEU A 287 6.56 5.08 -21.48
N ASP A 288 6.24 3.78 -21.57
CA ASP A 288 4.87 3.29 -21.54
C ASP A 288 4.53 2.81 -20.11
N PRO A 289 3.67 3.54 -19.37
CA PRO A 289 3.28 3.17 -18.03
C PRO A 289 2.33 1.95 -17.99
N ASP A 290 1.67 1.61 -19.09
CA ASP A 290 0.78 0.44 -19.16
C ASP A 290 1.55 -0.87 -19.32
N HIS A 291 2.78 -0.80 -19.88
CA HIS A 291 3.68 -1.93 -20.08
C HIS A 291 5.06 -1.66 -19.44
N PRO A 292 5.15 -1.53 -18.11
CA PRO A 292 6.41 -1.28 -17.44
C PRO A 292 7.36 -2.47 -17.61
N ARG A 293 8.64 -2.18 -17.76
CA ARG A 293 9.67 -3.21 -17.96
C ARG A 293 9.75 -4.16 -16.76
N LEU A 294 9.80 -5.47 -17.01
CA LEU A 294 9.97 -6.55 -16.02
C LEU A 294 8.78 -6.72 -15.04
N LEU A 295 7.68 -6.03 -15.25
CA LEU A 295 6.49 -6.24 -14.44
C LEU A 295 5.41 -6.97 -15.24
N THR A 296 4.61 -7.75 -14.54
CA THR A 296 3.44 -8.46 -15.06
C THR A 296 2.21 -8.08 -14.23
N ARG A 297 1.03 -8.29 -14.80
CA ARG A 297 -0.24 -7.99 -14.11
C ARG A 297 -0.41 -8.71 -12.77
N SER A 298 0.19 -9.89 -12.65
CA SER A 298 0.22 -10.69 -11.42
C SER A 298 1.50 -11.50 -11.37
N VAL A 299 2.08 -11.61 -10.19
CA VAL A 299 3.21 -12.51 -9.95
C VAL A 299 2.64 -13.91 -9.71
N VAL A 300 2.82 -14.79 -10.72
CA VAL A 300 2.49 -16.20 -10.63
C VAL A 300 3.79 -16.98 -10.77
N LEU A 301 4.25 -17.55 -9.66
CA LEU A 301 5.50 -18.33 -9.61
C LEU A 301 5.20 -19.76 -10.07
N SER A 302 5.67 -20.13 -11.26
CA SER A 302 5.57 -21.51 -11.77
C SER A 302 6.73 -22.35 -11.23
N GLY A 303 6.43 -23.46 -10.58
CA GLY A 303 7.44 -24.49 -10.24
C GLY A 303 8.15 -24.34 -8.90
N MET A 304 7.76 -23.43 -8.01
CA MET A 304 8.18 -23.52 -6.61
C MET A 304 7.34 -24.58 -5.90
N ALA A 305 7.99 -25.69 -5.52
CA ALA A 305 7.44 -26.52 -4.47
C ALA A 305 7.24 -25.63 -3.25
N VAL A 306 6.05 -25.72 -2.64
CA VAL A 306 5.73 -25.06 -1.38
C VAL A 306 6.92 -25.28 -0.43
N LEU A 307 7.75 -24.27 -0.23
CA LEU A 307 8.76 -24.34 0.82
C LEU A 307 7.97 -24.37 2.14
N PRO A 308 8.18 -25.37 2.99
CA PRO A 308 7.58 -25.36 4.32
C PRO A 308 7.99 -24.06 5.02
N PRO A 309 7.18 -23.51 5.92
CA PRO A 309 7.45 -22.24 6.59
C PRO A 309 8.73 -22.37 7.43
N THR A 310 9.86 -22.01 6.82
CA THR A 310 11.22 -22.26 7.37
C THR A 310 11.59 -21.30 8.49
N PHE A 311 10.75 -20.31 8.81
CA PHE A 311 11.02 -19.38 9.91
C PHE A 311 10.44 -19.80 11.27
N ALA A 312 9.60 -20.82 11.35
CA ALA A 312 9.09 -21.32 12.63
C ALA A 312 10.12 -22.13 13.45
N HIS A 313 11.21 -22.58 12.85
CA HIS A 313 12.20 -23.43 13.50
C HIS A 313 13.46 -22.72 14.03
N VAL A 314 13.68 -21.46 13.72
CA VAL A 314 14.89 -20.74 14.18
C VAL A 314 14.79 -20.35 15.66
N PHE A 315 13.60 -20.24 16.23
CA PHE A 315 13.40 -19.88 17.64
C PHE A 315 13.01 -21.05 18.56
N ALA A 316 12.83 -22.25 18.03
CA ALA A 316 12.44 -23.40 18.84
C ALA A 316 13.61 -24.16 19.51
N ASN A 317 14.86 -23.89 19.17
CA ASN A 317 16.03 -24.62 19.63
C ASN A 317 16.87 -23.95 20.73
N HIS A 318 16.36 -22.93 21.41
CA HIS A 318 17.09 -22.31 22.54
C HIS A 318 16.41 -22.44 23.89
N SER A 319 15.60 -23.50 24.11
CA SER A 319 14.97 -23.73 25.41
C SER A 319 15.24 -25.16 25.93
N THR A 320 16.50 -25.61 25.91
CA THR A 320 16.92 -26.76 26.72
C THR A 320 18.33 -26.52 27.23
N VAL A 321 18.50 -25.54 28.11
CA VAL A 321 19.59 -25.54 29.09
C VAL A 321 18.95 -26.07 30.39
N ALA A 322 19.15 -27.32 30.67
CA ALA A 322 18.82 -27.90 31.97
C ALA A 322 19.59 -27.18 33.09
N PRO A 323 18.96 -26.92 34.24
CA PRO A 323 19.69 -26.34 35.37
C PRO A 323 20.70 -27.37 35.88
N THR A 324 21.98 -27.05 35.82
CA THR A 324 23.02 -27.82 36.51
C THR A 324 22.84 -27.65 38.01
N ALA A 325 22.68 -28.80 38.69
CA ALA A 325 22.62 -28.85 40.12
C ALA A 325 23.93 -28.34 40.77
N PRO A 326 23.88 -27.68 41.93
CA PRO A 326 25.08 -27.26 42.63
C PRO A 326 25.79 -28.46 43.25
N SER A 327 27.10 -28.56 43.02
CA SER A 327 27.98 -29.51 43.67
C SER A 327 28.11 -29.18 45.16
N PRO A 328 28.10 -30.16 46.07
CA PRO A 328 28.32 -29.93 47.49
C PRO A 328 29.81 -29.86 47.83
N GLY A 329 30.21 -28.92 48.61
CA GLY A 329 31.27 -29.02 49.56
C GLY A 329 32.67 -28.61 49.12
N ALA A 330 33.18 -27.51 49.71
CA ALA A 330 34.52 -27.48 50.29
C ALA A 330 34.51 -26.38 51.38
N SER A 331 34.61 -26.85 52.60
CA SER A 331 34.95 -26.06 53.78
C SER A 331 36.39 -25.51 53.66
N LEU A 332 36.58 -24.27 53.93
CA LEU A 332 37.56 -23.69 54.92
C LEU A 332 37.39 -22.18 54.86
#